data_b4b4c3f4fe2c639c2be9b756b6afd0f4
#
_entry.id   b4b4c3f4fe2c639c2be9b756b6afd0f4
#
_cell.length_a   1.000
_cell.length_b   1.000
_cell.length_c   1.000
_cell.angle_alpha   90.00
_cell.angle_beta   90.00
_cell.angle_gamma   90.00
#
_symmetry.space_group_name_H-M   'P 1'
#
loop_
_entity.id
_entity.type
_entity.pdbx_description
1 polymer ?
#
loop_
_entity_poly.entity_id
_entity_poly.type
_entity_poly.pdbx_seq_one_letter_code
_entity_poly.pdbx_strand_id
1 'polypeptide(L)'
;MSGVGGELGTLVANLLENEPWVGSLSGIDADPPRRRLQRTTFHRISPDDHDTIVDTVTKFNPHVLVHVGVWEPDARAAPRVAAALTDQAAVSVLGAAAECRALDSIIVRSGIEIYGRGPGSLTRPDEDAPLRPTSEWGRTVADIERTA
;
A
#
# COMPACT_ATOMS: atom_id res chain seq x y z
N MET A 1 -0.06 -2.44 8.80
CA MET A 1 0.30 -2.35 7.35
C MET A 1 -0.86 -2.86 6.51
N SER A 2 -0.98 -2.41 5.26
CA SER A 2 -1.99 -2.92 4.30
C SER A 2 -1.30 -3.59 3.12
N GLY A 3 -1.99 -4.55 2.49
CA GLY A 3 -1.44 -5.36 1.40
C GLY A 3 -0.63 -6.58 1.85
N VAL A 4 -0.88 -7.08 3.08
CA VAL A 4 -0.13 -8.21 3.66
C VAL A 4 -0.40 -9.55 2.97
N GLY A 5 -1.49 -9.68 2.22
CA GLY A 5 -1.84 -10.89 1.44
C GLY A 5 -1.04 -11.05 0.16
N GLY A 6 -0.42 -9.96 -0.34
CA GLY A 6 0.51 -10.02 -1.47
C GLY A 6 1.86 -10.64 -1.11
N GLU A 7 2.64 -11.00 -2.14
CA GLU A 7 3.98 -11.57 -1.94
C GLU A 7 4.90 -10.58 -1.19
N LEU A 8 4.99 -9.35 -1.69
CA LEU A 8 5.80 -8.30 -1.05
C LEU A 8 5.31 -8.00 0.36
N GLY A 9 4.00 -7.84 0.56
CA GLY A 9 3.43 -7.53 1.86
C GLY A 9 3.66 -8.63 2.89
N THR A 10 3.49 -9.89 2.51
CA THR A 10 3.82 -11.04 3.38
C THR A 10 5.31 -11.04 3.75
N LEU A 11 6.20 -10.74 2.80
CA LEU A 11 7.65 -10.70 3.04
C LEU A 11 8.03 -9.57 4.00
N VAL A 12 7.52 -8.37 3.77
CA VAL A 12 7.76 -7.20 4.63
C VAL A 12 7.22 -7.47 6.04
N ALA A 13 6.00 -7.98 6.17
CA ALA A 13 5.44 -8.33 7.47
C ALA A 13 6.30 -9.36 8.22
N ASN A 14 6.77 -10.39 7.52
CA ASN A 14 7.64 -11.41 8.12
C ASN A 14 9.00 -10.83 8.58
N LEU A 15 9.58 -9.90 7.83
CA LEU A 15 10.80 -9.21 8.25
C LEU A 15 10.55 -8.35 9.49
N LEU A 16 9.48 -7.56 9.49
CA LEU A 16 9.12 -6.71 10.61
C LEU A 16 8.81 -7.49 11.90
N GLU A 17 8.22 -8.67 11.79
CA GLU A 17 7.99 -9.55 12.95
C GLU A 17 9.28 -9.93 13.71
N ASN A 18 10.40 -9.97 13.01
CA ASN A 18 11.70 -10.35 13.58
C ASN A 18 12.50 -9.15 14.11
N GLU A 19 12.02 -7.93 13.87
CA GLU A 19 12.68 -6.73 14.35
C GLU A 19 12.37 -6.46 15.82
N PRO A 20 13.38 -6.32 16.70
CA PRO A 20 13.17 -6.14 18.13
C PRO A 20 12.51 -4.81 18.51
N TRP A 21 12.58 -3.81 17.63
CA TRP A 21 11.95 -2.50 17.84
C TRP A 21 10.47 -2.47 17.42
N VAL A 22 9.97 -3.50 16.74
CA VAL A 22 8.55 -3.61 16.40
C VAL A 22 7.78 -4.22 17.58
N GLY A 23 7.01 -3.39 18.27
CA GLY A 23 6.20 -3.82 19.42
C GLY A 23 4.99 -4.65 19.01
N SER A 24 4.14 -4.09 18.15
CA SER A 24 2.93 -4.76 17.64
C SER A 24 2.79 -4.52 16.14
N LEU A 25 2.22 -5.48 15.43
CA LEU A 25 2.01 -5.43 13.99
C LEU A 25 0.60 -5.88 13.65
N SER A 26 -0.13 -5.01 12.94
CA SER A 26 -1.46 -5.27 12.40
C SER A 26 -1.41 -5.26 10.87
N GLY A 27 -2.07 -6.24 10.24
CA GLY A 27 -2.10 -6.40 8.79
C GLY A 27 -3.51 -6.45 8.25
N ILE A 28 -3.78 -5.71 7.17
CA ILE A 28 -5.07 -5.67 6.46
C ILE A 28 -4.89 -6.14 5.04
N ASP A 29 -5.76 -7.04 4.56
CA ASP A 29 -5.87 -7.42 3.15
C ASP A 29 -7.18 -8.21 2.92
N ALA A 30 -7.64 -8.27 1.67
CA ALA A 30 -8.73 -9.15 1.25
C ALA A 30 -8.30 -10.63 1.23
N ASP A 31 -7.05 -10.89 0.89
CA ASP A 31 -6.44 -12.22 0.84
C ASP A 31 -5.57 -12.50 2.08
N PRO A 32 -5.51 -13.74 2.55
CA PRO A 32 -4.62 -14.09 3.65
C PRO A 32 -3.15 -13.99 3.21
N PRO A 33 -2.22 -13.75 4.16
CA PRO A 33 -0.79 -13.77 3.89
C PRO A 33 -0.33 -15.07 3.24
N ARG A 34 0.64 -14.99 2.33
CA ARG A 34 1.20 -16.14 1.59
C ARG A 34 1.93 -17.14 2.47
N ARG A 35 2.36 -16.70 3.64
CA ARG A 35 3.02 -17.51 4.66
C ARG A 35 2.42 -17.21 6.02
N ARG A 36 2.53 -18.14 6.94
CA ARG A 36 2.08 -17.93 8.30
C ARG A 36 2.92 -16.83 8.97
N LEU A 37 2.25 -15.79 9.42
CA LEU A 37 2.81 -14.74 10.26
C LEU A 37 2.64 -15.13 11.73
N GLN A 38 3.59 -14.80 12.58
CA GLN A 38 3.66 -15.26 13.98
C GLN A 38 3.15 -14.20 14.97
N ARG A 39 3.45 -12.93 14.69
CA ARG A 39 3.17 -11.79 15.57
C ARG A 39 2.19 -10.78 14.98
N THR A 40 1.86 -10.91 13.69
CA THR A 40 0.94 -10.01 12.98
C THR A 40 -0.50 -10.40 13.27
N THR A 41 -1.28 -9.47 13.80
CA THR A 41 -2.74 -9.62 13.84
C THR A 41 -3.30 -9.35 12.45
N PHE A 42 -3.80 -10.37 11.79
CA PHE A 42 -4.35 -10.26 10.45
C PHE A 42 -5.85 -9.96 10.48
N HIS A 43 -6.27 -8.95 9.74
CA HIS A 43 -7.66 -8.58 9.51
C HIS A 43 -7.99 -8.78 8.04
N ARG A 44 -8.94 -9.68 7.77
CA ARG A 44 -9.43 -9.90 6.42
C ARG A 44 -10.51 -8.88 6.10
N ILE A 45 -10.15 -7.87 5.32
CA ILE A 45 -11.02 -6.74 4.98
C ILE A 45 -10.90 -6.48 3.48
N SER A 46 -12.04 -6.33 2.81
CA SER A 46 -12.08 -5.94 1.40
C SER A 46 -11.71 -4.46 1.20
N PRO A 47 -11.04 -4.07 0.10
CA PRO A 47 -10.65 -2.67 -0.14
C PRO A 47 -11.84 -1.71 -0.28
N ASP A 48 -13.03 -2.23 -0.59
CA ASP A 48 -14.28 -1.47 -0.67
C ASP A 48 -15.03 -1.32 0.67
N ASP A 49 -14.59 -2.02 1.72
CA ASP A 49 -15.14 -1.88 3.07
C ASP A 49 -14.43 -0.75 3.84
N HIS A 50 -14.71 0.48 3.41
CA HIS A 50 -14.11 1.68 3.96
C HIS A 50 -14.26 1.79 5.48
N ASP A 51 -15.48 1.57 5.99
CA ASP A 51 -15.79 1.76 7.41
C ASP A 51 -14.99 0.79 8.29
N THR A 52 -14.92 -0.48 7.90
CA THR A 52 -14.13 -1.48 8.64
C THR A 52 -12.62 -1.19 8.57
N ILE A 53 -12.12 -0.66 7.45
CA ILE A 53 -10.73 -0.21 7.33
C ILE A 53 -10.45 0.92 8.31
N VAL A 54 -11.29 1.96 8.31
CA VAL A 54 -11.16 3.13 9.19
C VAL A 54 -11.19 2.70 10.65
N ASP A 55 -12.18 1.90 11.06
CA ASP A 55 -12.29 1.40 12.42
C ASP A 55 -11.08 0.59 12.85
N THR A 56 -10.56 -0.27 11.96
CA THR A 56 -9.39 -1.12 12.26
C THR A 56 -8.13 -0.30 12.43
N VAL A 57 -7.86 0.65 11.53
CA VAL A 57 -6.66 1.49 11.55
C VAL A 57 -6.69 2.46 12.73
N THR A 58 -7.80 3.16 12.95
CA THR A 58 -7.93 4.14 14.04
C THR A 58 -7.89 3.48 15.42
N LYS A 59 -8.50 2.30 15.56
CA LYS A 59 -8.45 1.52 16.81
C LYS A 59 -7.04 1.01 17.11
N PHE A 60 -6.29 0.61 16.11
CA PHE A 60 -4.90 0.20 16.27
C PHE A 60 -3.98 1.39 16.56
N ASN A 61 -4.30 2.57 16.00
CA ASN A 61 -3.59 3.85 16.18
C ASN A 61 -2.06 3.71 15.95
N PRO A 62 -1.63 3.39 14.73
CA PRO A 62 -0.23 3.06 14.43
C PRO A 62 0.70 4.26 14.55
N HIS A 63 1.97 4.02 14.92
CA HIS A 63 3.06 5.00 14.78
C HIS A 63 3.57 5.05 13.35
N VAL A 64 3.58 3.91 12.66
CA VAL A 64 4.04 3.79 11.28
C VAL A 64 2.99 3.07 10.45
N LEU A 65 2.57 3.69 9.36
CA LEU A 65 1.75 3.03 8.33
C LEU A 65 2.66 2.56 7.19
N VAL A 66 2.53 1.27 6.82
CA VAL A 66 3.15 0.71 5.61
C VAL A 66 2.04 0.27 4.67
N HIS A 67 1.88 0.96 3.54
CA HIS A 67 0.89 0.65 2.51
C HIS A 67 1.57 0.05 1.28
N VAL A 68 1.40 -1.26 1.10
CA VAL A 68 1.90 -2.02 -0.06
C VAL A 68 0.78 -2.71 -0.83
N GLY A 69 -0.46 -2.37 -0.51
CA GLY A 69 -1.68 -2.90 -1.10
C GLY A 69 -1.93 -2.35 -2.50
N VAL A 70 -1.21 -2.89 -3.46
CA VAL A 70 -1.20 -2.45 -4.85
C VAL A 70 -1.61 -3.63 -5.74
N TRP A 71 -2.67 -3.48 -6.53
CA TRP A 71 -3.10 -4.45 -7.54
C TRP A 71 -2.38 -4.15 -8.87
N GLU A 72 -1.45 -4.99 -9.24
CA GLU A 72 -0.72 -4.83 -10.49
C GLU A 72 -1.62 -5.15 -11.69
N PRO A 73 -1.60 -4.29 -12.74
CA PRO A 73 -2.33 -4.55 -13.97
C PRO A 73 -1.92 -5.89 -14.59
N ASP A 74 -2.91 -6.60 -15.14
CA ASP A 74 -2.75 -7.90 -15.84
C ASP A 74 -2.20 -9.06 -15.00
N ALA A 75 -1.90 -8.84 -13.71
CA ALA A 75 -1.51 -9.92 -12.81
C ALA A 75 -2.72 -10.73 -12.32
N ARG A 76 -3.79 -10.04 -11.89
CA ARG A 76 -5.02 -10.67 -11.35
C ARG A 76 -6.29 -9.94 -11.75
N ALA A 77 -6.20 -8.74 -12.29
CA ALA A 77 -7.31 -7.89 -12.67
C ALA A 77 -6.99 -7.11 -13.94
N ALA A 78 -8.01 -6.79 -14.73
CA ALA A 78 -7.85 -5.88 -15.85
C ALA A 78 -7.30 -4.52 -15.37
N PRO A 79 -6.53 -3.78 -16.18
CA PRO A 79 -5.83 -2.57 -15.77
C PRO A 79 -6.70 -1.53 -15.04
N ARG A 80 -7.92 -1.28 -15.53
CA ARG A 80 -8.86 -0.34 -14.89
C ARG A 80 -9.33 -0.83 -13.52
N VAL A 81 -9.59 -2.13 -13.39
CA VAL A 81 -10.02 -2.72 -12.12
C VAL A 81 -8.86 -2.68 -11.12
N ALA A 82 -7.65 -3.00 -11.56
CA ALA A 82 -6.45 -2.92 -10.74
C ALA A 82 -6.21 -1.49 -10.22
N ALA A 83 -6.33 -0.48 -11.10
CA ALA A 83 -6.20 0.92 -10.72
C ALA A 83 -7.28 1.33 -9.68
N ALA A 84 -8.55 0.97 -9.92
CA ALA A 84 -9.64 1.31 -9.01
C ALA A 84 -9.50 0.66 -7.63
N LEU A 85 -9.12 -0.62 -7.56
CA LEU A 85 -8.90 -1.31 -6.29
C LEU A 85 -7.70 -0.73 -5.52
N THR A 86 -6.65 -0.36 -6.23
CA THR A 86 -5.46 0.28 -5.64
C THR A 86 -5.80 1.66 -5.09
N ASP A 87 -6.51 2.48 -5.85
CA ASP A 87 -6.96 3.80 -5.41
C ASP A 87 -7.87 3.70 -4.18
N GLN A 88 -8.87 2.83 -4.23
CA GLN A 88 -9.82 2.61 -3.15
C GLN A 88 -9.15 2.19 -1.84
N ALA A 89 -8.22 1.23 -1.92
CA ALA A 89 -7.45 0.79 -0.77
C ALA A 89 -6.58 1.91 -0.20
N ALA A 90 -5.91 2.68 -1.06
CA ALA A 90 -5.06 3.78 -0.64
C ALA A 90 -5.86 4.89 0.04
N VAL A 91 -6.96 5.36 -0.56
CA VAL A 91 -7.82 6.41 -0.01
C VAL A 91 -8.34 6.01 1.38
N SER A 92 -8.81 4.78 1.54
CA SER A 92 -9.34 4.30 2.82
C SER A 92 -8.26 4.22 3.90
N VAL A 93 -7.10 3.64 3.56
CA VAL A 93 -6.02 3.40 4.53
C VAL A 93 -5.28 4.69 4.89
N LEU A 94 -4.96 5.55 3.91
CA LEU A 94 -4.28 6.82 4.14
C LEU A 94 -5.20 7.81 4.87
N GLY A 95 -6.49 7.87 4.48
CA GLY A 95 -7.48 8.68 5.17
C GLY A 95 -7.64 8.29 6.65
N ALA A 96 -7.74 7.01 6.94
CA ALA A 96 -7.80 6.51 8.31
C ALA A 96 -6.52 6.80 9.10
N ALA A 97 -5.36 6.70 8.45
CA ALA A 97 -4.07 6.99 9.08
C ALA A 97 -3.93 8.47 9.47
N ALA A 98 -4.47 9.38 8.65
CA ALA A 98 -4.45 10.82 8.93
C ALA A 98 -5.24 11.19 10.22
N GLU A 99 -6.16 10.34 10.67
CA GLU A 99 -6.90 10.51 11.93
C GLU A 99 -6.13 9.95 13.15
N CYS A 100 -5.06 9.19 12.93
CA CYS A 100 -4.29 8.55 13.99
C CYS A 100 -3.32 9.54 14.66
N ARG A 101 -3.52 9.81 15.96
CA ARG A 101 -2.69 10.76 16.71
C ARG A 101 -1.26 10.29 16.95
N ALA A 102 -1.03 8.97 16.91
CA ALA A 102 0.27 8.37 17.13
C ALA A 102 1.11 8.25 15.85
N LEU A 103 0.56 8.64 14.70
CA LEU A 103 1.22 8.45 13.41
C LEU A 103 2.43 9.37 13.25
N ASP A 104 3.60 8.77 13.10
CA ASP A 104 4.87 9.47 12.88
C ASP A 104 5.34 9.39 11.42
N SER A 105 4.99 8.29 10.71
CA SER A 105 5.48 8.05 9.36
C SER A 105 4.53 7.22 8.52
N ILE A 106 4.51 7.52 7.21
CA ILE A 106 3.82 6.73 6.19
C ILE A 106 4.84 6.25 5.17
N ILE A 107 4.79 4.96 4.84
CA ILE A 107 5.59 4.33 3.79
C ILE A 107 4.63 3.75 2.77
N VAL A 108 4.75 4.17 1.52
CA VAL A 108 3.91 3.67 0.42
C VAL A 108 4.74 2.93 -0.62
N ARG A 109 4.18 1.90 -1.21
CA ARG A 109 4.75 1.26 -2.38
C ARG A 109 4.44 2.11 -3.60
N SER A 110 5.48 2.51 -4.30
CA SER A 110 5.41 3.14 -5.61
C SER A 110 5.81 2.20 -6.75
N GLY A 111 5.97 2.74 -7.95
CA GLY A 111 6.37 2.02 -9.14
C GLY A 111 7.03 2.92 -10.19
N ILE A 112 7.89 2.35 -11.01
CA ILE A 112 8.61 3.06 -12.09
C ILE A 112 7.67 3.71 -13.12
N GLU A 113 6.41 3.30 -13.17
CA GLU A 113 5.39 3.81 -14.07
C GLU A 113 5.06 5.29 -13.85
N ILE A 114 5.38 5.84 -12.67
CA ILE A 114 5.19 7.27 -12.36
C ILE A 114 6.04 8.17 -13.25
N TYR A 115 7.18 7.68 -13.73
CA TYR A 115 8.06 8.42 -14.65
C TYR A 115 7.66 8.26 -16.13
N GLY A 116 6.65 7.42 -16.40
CA GLY A 116 6.14 7.15 -17.74
C GLY A 116 6.98 6.16 -18.53
N ARG A 117 6.38 5.68 -19.63
CA ARG A 117 7.01 4.76 -20.58
C ARG A 117 6.74 5.27 -22.00
N GLY A 118 7.76 5.20 -22.86
CA GLY A 118 7.63 5.56 -24.28
C GLY A 118 8.78 6.42 -24.79
N PRO A 119 8.70 6.89 -26.04
CA PRO A 119 9.71 7.75 -26.62
C PRO A 119 9.91 9.02 -25.77
N GLY A 120 11.15 9.27 -25.37
CA GLY A 120 11.50 10.42 -24.52
C GLY A 120 11.34 10.22 -23.02
N SER A 121 10.90 9.06 -22.55
CA SER A 121 10.94 8.70 -21.14
C SER A 121 12.38 8.46 -20.67
N LEU A 122 12.65 8.80 -19.40
CA LEU A 122 13.96 8.57 -18.79
C LEU A 122 14.22 7.07 -18.66
N THR A 123 15.41 6.61 -19.08
CA THR A 123 15.80 5.21 -18.96
C THR A 123 16.13 4.83 -17.51
N ARG A 124 16.67 5.78 -16.76
CA ARG A 124 17.01 5.64 -15.34
C ARG A 124 16.65 6.95 -14.63
N PRO A 125 15.38 7.14 -14.28
CA PRO A 125 15.00 8.28 -13.48
C PRO A 125 15.64 8.17 -12.09
N ASP A 126 16.04 9.31 -11.54
CA ASP A 126 16.37 9.47 -10.13
C ASP A 126 15.13 9.91 -9.35
N GLU A 127 15.26 10.05 -8.05
CA GLU A 127 14.14 10.41 -7.13
C GLU A 127 13.62 11.83 -7.40
N ASP A 128 14.47 12.73 -7.93
CA ASP A 128 14.12 14.12 -8.25
C ASP A 128 13.55 14.26 -9.69
N ALA A 129 13.50 13.17 -10.45
CA ALA A 129 12.99 13.21 -11.81
C ALA A 129 11.49 13.58 -11.85
N PRO A 130 11.06 14.44 -12.79
CA PRO A 130 9.68 14.86 -12.87
C PRO A 130 8.74 13.69 -13.18
N LEU A 131 7.67 13.56 -12.41
CA LEU A 131 6.64 12.56 -12.63
C LEU A 131 5.90 12.85 -13.95
N ARG A 132 5.87 11.87 -14.85
CA ARG A 132 5.22 11.95 -16.18
C ARG A 132 4.48 10.65 -16.52
N PRO A 133 3.53 10.20 -15.68
CA PRO A 133 2.85 8.95 -15.91
C PRO A 133 2.08 8.97 -17.24
N THR A 134 2.29 7.95 -18.06
CA THR A 134 1.63 7.78 -19.37
C THR A 134 0.45 6.81 -19.33
N SER A 135 0.33 6.01 -18.26
CA SER A 135 -0.77 5.07 -18.05
C SER A 135 -1.70 5.52 -16.91
N GLU A 136 -2.93 5.03 -16.91
CA GLU A 136 -3.87 5.21 -15.80
C GLU A 136 -3.28 4.68 -14.48
N TRP A 137 -2.71 3.50 -14.53
CA TRP A 137 -1.98 2.90 -13.42
C TRP A 137 -0.86 3.79 -12.86
N GLY A 138 0.01 4.32 -13.73
CA GLY A 138 1.07 5.23 -13.31
C GLY A 138 0.54 6.51 -12.66
N ARG A 139 -0.61 7.03 -13.12
CA ARG A 139 -1.27 8.18 -12.50
C ARG A 139 -1.78 7.82 -11.09
N THR A 140 -2.47 6.69 -10.94
CA THR A 140 -2.94 6.23 -9.62
C THR A 140 -1.80 6.12 -8.62
N VAL A 141 -0.68 5.49 -9.02
CA VAL A 141 0.49 5.35 -8.12
C VAL A 141 1.12 6.71 -7.78
N ALA A 142 1.22 7.63 -8.75
CA ALA A 142 1.72 8.98 -8.51
C ALA A 142 0.77 9.81 -7.60
N ASP A 143 -0.53 9.57 -7.66
CA ASP A 143 -1.51 10.21 -6.78
C ASP A 143 -1.37 9.69 -5.34
N ILE A 144 -1.12 8.39 -5.17
CA ILE A 144 -0.83 7.79 -3.85
C ILE A 144 0.42 8.41 -3.22
N GLU A 145 1.52 8.56 -3.98
CA GLU A 145 2.73 9.23 -3.48
C GLU A 145 2.48 10.68 -3.03
N ARG A 146 1.64 11.41 -3.78
CA ARG A 146 1.32 12.80 -3.42
C ARG A 146 0.41 12.93 -2.21
N THR A 147 -0.34 11.87 -1.90
CA THR A 147 -1.28 11.85 -0.77
C THR A 147 -0.61 11.43 0.53
N ALA A 148 0.44 10.60 0.45
CA ALA A 148 1.20 10.11 1.60
C ALA A 148 2.16 11.16 2.15
#